data_064d2cf26444c0afcd5d7d6c5f1d472f
#
_entry.id   064d2cf26444c0afcd5d7d6c5f1d472f
#
_cell.length_a   1.000
_cell.length_b   1.000
_cell.length_c   1.000
_cell.angle_alpha   90.00
_cell.angle_beta   90.00
_cell.angle_gamma   90.00
#
_symmetry.space_group_name_H-M   'P 1'
#
loop_
_entity.id
_entity.type
_entity.pdbx_description
1 polymer ?
#
loop_
_entity_poly.entity_id
_entity_poly.type
_entity_poly.pdbx_seq_one_letter_code
_entity_poly.pdbx_strand_id
1 'polypeptide(L)'
;MPRVHMITTLAATAALGMMSSAQAQSMNIRQITRDVGGGVCAPFMENRDMTAAIVAAELLGYRVMDSEPDNRAGPDAPPFAVRLGRNHGGWITLTRSDTLSLCAVGMAEGSVRTIAETAEPFLRDLGMTPVLDEREGPTAVSVWRGDGRQAIIARSPHHRPGSELIMSVATPR
;
A
#
# COMPACT_ATOMS: atom_id res chain seq x y z
N MET A 1 18.68 -68.68 23.86
CA MET A 1 17.63 -67.74 24.25
C MET A 1 18.05 -66.36 23.79
N PRO A 2 17.54 -65.81 22.67
CA PRO A 2 17.89 -64.47 22.24
C PRO A 2 16.78 -63.44 22.69
N ARG A 3 17.21 -62.31 23.25
CA ARG A 3 16.42 -61.18 23.66
C ARG A 3 16.07 -60.35 22.42
N VAL A 4 14.77 -60.17 22.19
CA VAL A 4 14.24 -59.25 21.20
C VAL A 4 14.19 -57.85 21.83
N HIS A 5 14.94 -56.89 21.27
CA HIS A 5 14.82 -55.47 21.60
C HIS A 5 13.77 -54.86 20.69
N MET A 6 12.71 -54.40 21.28
CA MET A 6 11.62 -53.67 20.64
C MET A 6 12.04 -52.21 20.51
N ILE A 7 12.23 -51.74 19.28
CA ILE A 7 12.55 -50.35 18.96
C ILE A 7 11.19 -49.64 18.74
N THR A 8 10.81 -48.81 19.69
CA THR A 8 9.69 -47.87 19.55
C THR A 8 10.21 -46.61 18.86
N THR A 9 9.91 -46.44 17.57
CA THR A 9 10.18 -45.21 16.84
C THR A 9 9.06 -44.23 17.10
N LEU A 10 9.42 -43.04 17.61
CA LEU A 10 8.58 -41.88 17.77
C LEU A 10 8.10 -41.35 16.38
N ALA A 11 6.80 -41.27 16.21
CA ALA A 11 6.16 -40.47 15.19
C ALA A 11 5.60 -39.21 15.85
N ALA A 12 6.40 -38.18 15.89
CA ALA A 12 5.96 -36.85 16.31
C ALA A 12 6.69 -35.79 15.45
N THR A 13 6.10 -35.39 14.33
CA THR A 13 6.40 -34.11 13.67
C THR A 13 5.60 -33.96 12.37
N ALA A 14 4.39 -33.41 12.45
CA ALA A 14 3.71 -32.89 11.26
C ALA A 14 2.51 -31.98 11.62
N ALA A 15 2.62 -31.12 12.65
CA ALA A 15 1.55 -30.18 12.98
C ALA A 15 1.97 -28.70 13.02
N LEU A 16 3.15 -28.33 12.56
CA LEU A 16 3.70 -26.96 12.66
C LEU A 16 3.71 -26.19 11.33
N GLY A 17 3.16 -26.74 10.24
CA GLY A 17 3.33 -26.16 8.90
C GLY A 17 2.17 -25.27 8.40
N MET A 18 0.99 -25.22 9.04
CA MET A 18 -0.20 -24.60 8.40
C MET A 18 -0.67 -23.28 9.02
N MET A 19 -0.02 -22.75 10.04
CA MET A 19 -0.43 -21.43 10.60
C MET A 19 0.28 -20.23 9.97
N SER A 20 1.15 -20.43 8.98
CA SER A 20 2.09 -19.41 8.52
C SER A 20 1.56 -18.47 7.43
N SER A 21 0.57 -18.88 6.63
CA SER A 21 0.22 -18.11 5.43
C SER A 21 -0.67 -16.88 5.69
N ALA A 22 -1.68 -16.99 6.55
CA ALA A 22 -2.60 -15.89 6.82
C ALA A 22 -1.94 -14.76 7.65
N GLN A 23 -1.07 -15.11 8.59
CA GLN A 23 -0.31 -14.12 9.37
C GLN A 23 0.78 -13.45 8.53
N ALA A 24 1.42 -14.16 7.62
CA ALA A 24 2.41 -13.59 6.71
C ALA A 24 1.77 -12.61 5.71
N GLN A 25 0.55 -12.90 5.23
CA GLN A 25 -0.20 -12.02 4.33
C GLN A 25 -0.67 -10.74 5.04
N SER A 26 -1.17 -10.84 6.28
CA SER A 26 -1.58 -9.65 7.05
C SER A 26 -0.39 -8.76 7.45
N MET A 27 0.77 -9.34 7.73
CA MET A 27 2.01 -8.58 7.97
C MET A 27 2.48 -7.86 6.70
N ASN A 28 2.36 -8.50 5.54
CA ASN A 28 2.73 -7.88 4.26
C ASN A 28 1.88 -6.64 3.95
N ILE A 29 0.57 -6.66 4.20
CA ILE A 29 -0.33 -5.52 4.00
C ILE A 29 0.01 -4.36 4.92
N ARG A 30 0.23 -4.62 6.22
CA ARG A 30 0.66 -3.59 7.18
C ARG A 30 2.02 -3.01 6.81
N GLN A 31 2.93 -3.85 6.34
CA GLN A 31 4.23 -3.41 5.86
C GLN A 31 4.10 -2.56 4.60
N ILE A 32 3.37 -3.03 3.58
CA ILE A 32 3.11 -2.25 2.35
C ILE A 32 2.46 -0.91 2.70
N THR A 33 1.46 -0.89 3.56
CA THR A 33 0.78 0.35 3.96
C THR A 33 1.75 1.34 4.62
N ARG A 34 2.63 0.89 5.51
CA ARG A 34 3.64 1.74 6.15
C ARG A 34 4.73 2.19 5.18
N ASP A 35 5.31 1.23 4.46
CA ASP A 35 6.48 1.50 3.61
C ASP A 35 6.10 2.31 2.38
N VAL A 36 4.98 1.98 1.74
CA VAL A 36 4.51 2.71 0.55
C VAL A 36 3.63 3.91 0.95
N GLY A 37 2.61 3.71 1.78
CA GLY A 37 1.74 4.81 2.21
C GLY A 37 2.51 5.87 2.99
N GLY A 38 3.26 5.48 4.01
CA GLY A 38 4.05 6.38 4.84
C GLY A 38 5.38 6.80 4.20
N GLY A 39 6.09 5.90 3.51
CA GLY A 39 7.43 6.17 2.98
C GLY A 39 7.47 6.75 1.55
N VAL A 40 6.41 6.56 0.74
CA VAL A 40 6.35 7.08 -0.63
C VAL A 40 5.23 8.11 -0.77
N CYS A 41 3.97 7.72 -0.45
CA CYS A 41 2.82 8.60 -0.67
C CYS A 41 2.81 9.81 0.25
N ALA A 42 3.09 9.64 1.55
CA ALA A 42 3.06 10.76 2.50
C ALA A 42 4.08 11.85 2.13
N PRO A 43 5.37 11.56 1.89
CA PRO A 43 6.33 12.56 1.42
C PRO A 43 5.93 13.17 0.07
N PHE A 44 5.35 12.37 -0.84
CA PHE A 44 4.88 12.90 -2.12
C PHE A 44 3.69 13.87 -1.96
N MET A 45 2.83 13.66 -0.96
CA MET A 45 1.75 14.61 -0.63
C MET A 45 2.29 15.93 -0.05
N GLU A 46 3.46 15.93 0.57
CA GLU A 46 4.08 17.11 1.16
C GLU A 46 4.85 17.94 0.15
N ASN A 47 5.75 17.30 -0.59
CA ASN A 47 6.73 17.99 -1.44
C ASN A 47 6.43 17.91 -2.94
N ARG A 48 5.55 17.01 -3.37
CA ARG A 48 5.13 16.78 -4.76
C ARG A 48 6.31 16.40 -5.68
N ASP A 49 7.38 15.86 -5.12
CA ASP A 49 8.56 15.43 -5.87
C ASP A 49 8.33 14.03 -6.45
N MET A 50 7.97 13.98 -7.74
CA MET A 50 7.74 12.75 -8.48
C MET A 50 9.00 11.89 -8.56
N THR A 51 10.17 12.52 -8.78
CA THR A 51 11.44 11.79 -8.92
C THR A 51 11.81 11.13 -7.59
N ALA A 52 11.73 11.86 -6.48
CA ALA A 52 12.00 11.28 -5.16
C ALA A 52 11.02 10.15 -4.82
N ALA A 53 9.73 10.29 -5.16
CA ALA A 53 8.73 9.26 -4.93
C ALA A 53 8.99 7.99 -5.75
N ILE A 54 9.40 8.11 -7.01
CA ILE A 54 9.79 6.97 -7.86
C ILE A 54 11.01 6.25 -7.25
N VAL A 55 12.07 6.98 -6.90
CA VAL A 55 13.28 6.41 -6.29
C VAL A 55 12.93 5.69 -4.98
N ALA A 56 12.11 6.29 -4.12
CA ALA A 56 11.68 5.66 -2.87
C ALA A 56 10.91 4.35 -3.13
N ALA A 57 10.02 4.32 -4.14
CA ALA A 57 9.31 3.11 -4.52
C ALA A 57 10.23 2.03 -5.08
N GLU A 58 11.23 2.41 -5.90
CA GLU A 58 12.22 1.47 -6.45
C GLU A 58 13.10 0.84 -5.37
N LEU A 59 13.47 1.60 -4.33
CA LEU A 59 14.18 1.06 -3.16
C LEU A 59 13.35 0.02 -2.40
N LEU A 60 12.03 0.10 -2.45
CA LEU A 60 11.12 -0.91 -1.92
C LEU A 60 10.88 -2.09 -2.89
N GLY A 61 11.58 -2.11 -4.03
CA GLY A 61 11.52 -3.18 -5.02
C GLY A 61 10.36 -3.06 -6.03
N TYR A 62 9.69 -1.90 -6.10
CA TYR A 62 8.77 -1.60 -7.19
C TYR A 62 9.56 -1.24 -8.45
N ARG A 63 8.96 -1.49 -9.61
CA ARG A 63 9.55 -1.14 -10.91
C ARG A 63 8.55 -0.35 -11.72
N VAL A 64 9.02 0.64 -12.45
CA VAL A 64 8.21 1.38 -13.41
C VAL A 64 7.68 0.41 -14.46
N MET A 65 6.37 0.35 -14.60
CA MET A 65 5.66 -0.46 -15.59
C MET A 65 5.20 0.39 -16.76
N ASP A 66 4.79 1.62 -16.47
CA ASP A 66 4.27 2.57 -17.43
C ASP A 66 4.48 4.00 -16.93
N SER A 67 4.67 4.95 -17.85
CA SER A 67 4.82 6.35 -17.53
C SER A 67 4.27 7.23 -18.63
N GLU A 68 3.53 8.27 -18.25
CA GLU A 68 3.03 9.30 -19.16
C GLU A 68 3.91 10.55 -19.04
N PRO A 69 4.58 10.98 -20.14
CA PRO A 69 5.43 12.15 -20.12
C PRO A 69 4.62 13.43 -19.89
N ASP A 70 5.22 14.40 -19.18
CA ASP A 70 4.66 15.75 -19.10
C ASP A 70 5.06 16.56 -20.35
N ASN A 71 4.28 16.43 -21.41
CA ASN A 71 4.52 17.09 -22.69
C ASN A 71 4.50 18.63 -22.60
N ARG A 72 4.08 19.22 -21.48
CA ARG A 72 4.04 20.68 -21.28
C ARG A 72 5.33 21.21 -20.66
N ALA A 73 6.05 20.38 -19.92
CA ALA A 73 7.18 20.80 -19.12
C ALA A 73 8.55 20.55 -19.80
N GLY A 74 8.56 19.91 -20.98
CA GLY A 74 9.77 19.62 -21.76
C GLY A 74 10.34 18.22 -21.56
N PRO A 75 11.35 17.83 -22.36
CA PRO A 75 11.81 16.43 -22.45
C PRO A 75 12.51 15.91 -21.18
N ASP A 76 13.06 16.80 -20.36
CA ASP A 76 13.76 16.44 -19.11
C ASP A 76 12.85 16.53 -17.88
N ALA A 77 11.57 16.86 -18.07
CA ALA A 77 10.63 16.99 -16.95
C ALA A 77 10.24 15.61 -16.40
N PRO A 78 10.01 15.52 -15.07
CA PRO A 78 9.43 14.32 -14.50
C PRO A 78 8.09 13.98 -15.15
N PRO A 79 7.75 12.69 -15.30
CA PRO A 79 6.50 12.28 -15.93
C PRO A 79 5.28 12.82 -15.19
N PHE A 80 4.19 13.05 -15.93
CA PHE A 80 2.90 13.45 -15.38
C PHE A 80 2.28 12.35 -14.53
N ALA A 81 2.35 11.10 -15.00
CA ALA A 81 1.86 9.94 -14.28
C ALA A 81 2.84 8.77 -14.43
N VAL A 82 2.97 8.00 -13.36
CA VAL A 82 3.81 6.79 -13.31
C VAL A 82 3.06 5.67 -12.62
N ARG A 83 3.07 4.51 -13.22
CA ARG A 83 2.61 3.27 -12.62
C ARG A 83 3.79 2.38 -12.31
N LEU A 84 3.90 1.95 -11.05
CA LEU A 84 4.91 1.02 -10.59
C LEU A 84 4.24 -0.25 -10.07
N GLY A 85 4.88 -1.39 -10.31
CA GLY A 85 4.41 -2.69 -9.85
C GLY A 85 5.51 -3.47 -9.17
N ARG A 86 5.09 -4.40 -8.30
CA ARG A 86 5.97 -5.36 -7.63
C ARG A 86 5.28 -6.73 -7.58
N ASN A 87 6.03 -7.80 -7.83
CA ASN A 87 5.54 -9.17 -7.66
C ASN A 87 5.05 -9.37 -6.22
N HIS A 88 3.80 -9.81 -6.03
CA HIS A 88 3.14 -10.01 -4.74
C HIS A 88 3.01 -8.76 -3.84
N GLY A 89 3.34 -7.57 -4.34
CA GLY A 89 3.34 -6.33 -3.55
C GLY A 89 2.28 -5.31 -3.95
N GLY A 90 1.43 -5.63 -4.93
CA GLY A 90 0.46 -4.67 -5.46
C GLY A 90 1.10 -3.68 -6.43
N TRP A 91 0.45 -2.53 -6.56
CA TRP A 91 0.88 -1.48 -7.49
C TRP A 91 0.79 -0.10 -6.83
N ILE A 92 1.55 0.84 -7.37
CA ILE A 92 1.53 2.26 -7.01
C ILE A 92 1.23 3.05 -8.27
N THR A 93 0.34 4.02 -8.18
CA THR A 93 0.17 5.04 -9.21
C THR A 93 0.46 6.40 -8.60
N LEU A 94 1.38 7.13 -9.20
CA LEU A 94 1.71 8.51 -8.88
C LEU A 94 1.23 9.39 -10.03
N THR A 95 0.51 10.47 -9.71
CA THR A 95 0.08 11.45 -10.71
C THR A 95 0.33 12.86 -10.15
N ARG A 96 0.83 13.76 -11.00
CA ARG A 96 1.05 15.14 -10.65
C ARG A 96 0.57 16.05 -11.77
N SER A 97 -0.32 16.98 -11.44
CA SER A 97 -0.76 18.06 -12.32
C SER A 97 -0.59 19.43 -11.63
N ASP A 98 -0.90 20.50 -12.34
CA ASP A 98 -0.87 21.86 -11.77
C ASP A 98 -1.83 22.03 -10.59
N THR A 99 -2.92 21.27 -10.57
CA THR A 99 -4.00 21.42 -9.59
C THR A 99 -4.11 20.27 -8.59
N LEU A 100 -3.49 19.11 -8.87
CA LEU A 100 -3.67 17.90 -8.07
C LEU A 100 -2.41 17.04 -8.09
N SER A 101 -2.03 16.51 -6.94
CA SER A 101 -1.14 15.36 -6.83
C SER A 101 -1.91 14.18 -6.22
N LEU A 102 -1.67 12.98 -6.73
CA LEU A 102 -2.35 11.76 -6.30
C LEU A 102 -1.33 10.63 -6.18
N CYS A 103 -1.42 9.90 -5.08
CA CYS A 103 -0.74 8.63 -4.87
C CYS A 103 -1.79 7.56 -4.55
N ALA A 104 -1.85 6.51 -5.35
CA ALA A 104 -2.73 5.37 -5.11
C ALA A 104 -1.90 4.11 -4.94
N VAL A 105 -2.21 3.35 -3.89
CA VAL A 105 -1.58 2.06 -3.57
C VAL A 105 -2.64 0.99 -3.63
N GLY A 106 -2.55 0.09 -4.59
CA GLY A 106 -3.42 -1.07 -4.70
C GLY A 106 -2.76 -2.31 -4.11
N MET A 107 -3.52 -3.05 -3.32
CA MET A 107 -3.11 -4.28 -2.67
C MET A 107 -4.04 -5.41 -3.09
N ALA A 108 -3.49 -6.52 -3.57
CA ALA A 108 -4.26 -7.66 -4.06
C ALA A 108 -5.11 -8.33 -2.96
N GLU A 109 -4.68 -8.19 -1.71
CA GLU A 109 -5.37 -8.71 -0.53
C GLU A 109 -5.30 -7.66 0.57
N GLY A 110 -6.32 -7.63 1.43
CA GLY A 110 -6.32 -6.73 2.59
C GLY A 110 -7.71 -6.21 2.92
N SER A 111 -7.90 -5.92 4.20
CA SER A 111 -9.12 -5.30 4.66
C SER A 111 -8.93 -3.79 4.81
N VAL A 112 -9.98 -3.03 4.53
CA VAL A 112 -10.02 -1.58 4.78
C VAL A 112 -9.64 -1.26 6.23
N ARG A 113 -10.11 -2.07 7.20
CA ARG A 113 -9.74 -1.95 8.61
C ARG A 113 -8.22 -1.97 8.80
N THR A 114 -7.54 -3.03 8.31
CA THR A 114 -6.09 -3.19 8.50
C THR A 114 -5.29 -2.05 7.90
N ILE A 115 -5.70 -1.59 6.71
CA ILE A 115 -5.04 -0.47 6.03
C ILE A 115 -5.28 0.82 6.81
N ALA A 116 -6.53 1.11 7.22
CA ALA A 116 -6.88 2.32 7.95
C ALA A 116 -6.17 2.41 9.30
N GLU A 117 -6.17 1.33 10.11
CA GLU A 117 -5.43 1.27 11.37
C GLU A 117 -3.93 1.49 11.19
N THR A 118 -3.37 0.97 10.09
CA THR A 118 -1.93 1.10 9.80
C THR A 118 -1.59 2.48 9.26
N ALA A 119 -2.48 3.09 8.48
CA ALA A 119 -2.29 4.39 7.87
C ALA A 119 -2.55 5.56 8.84
N GLU A 120 -3.36 5.36 9.87
CA GLU A 120 -3.77 6.40 10.82
C GLU A 120 -2.62 7.27 11.34
N PRO A 121 -1.44 6.73 11.78
CA PRO A 121 -0.36 7.56 12.28
C PRO A 121 0.11 8.60 11.25
N PHE A 122 0.49 8.17 10.06
CA PHE A 122 1.00 9.11 9.04
C PHE A 122 -0.09 9.99 8.42
N LEU A 123 -1.37 9.57 8.42
CA LEU A 123 -2.46 10.45 8.00
C LEU A 123 -2.68 11.58 9.02
N ARG A 124 -2.54 11.31 10.32
CA ARG A 124 -2.58 12.33 11.35
C ARG A 124 -1.37 13.26 11.30
N ASP A 125 -0.17 12.74 11.03
CA ASP A 125 1.04 13.54 10.84
C ASP A 125 0.90 14.50 9.64
N LEU A 126 0.14 14.10 8.60
CA LEU A 126 -0.24 14.96 7.47
C LEU A 126 -1.38 15.95 7.79
N GLY A 127 -1.82 16.06 9.03
CA GLY A 127 -2.88 16.97 9.44
C GLY A 127 -4.29 16.51 9.08
N MET A 128 -4.47 15.23 8.71
CA MET A 128 -5.78 14.71 8.34
C MET A 128 -6.53 14.10 9.54
N THR A 129 -7.85 14.23 9.52
CA THR A 129 -8.76 13.60 10.47
C THR A 129 -9.81 12.75 9.76
N PRO A 130 -10.31 11.66 10.36
CA PRO A 130 -11.34 10.84 9.75
C PRO A 130 -12.65 11.61 9.66
N VAL A 131 -13.28 11.61 8.47
CA VAL A 131 -14.60 12.21 8.22
C VAL A 131 -15.67 11.16 7.93
N LEU A 132 -15.25 9.95 7.54
CA LEU A 132 -16.07 8.75 7.41
C LEU A 132 -15.19 7.55 7.75
N ASP A 133 -15.66 6.65 8.61
CA ASP A 133 -14.83 5.54 9.08
C ASP A 133 -15.65 4.25 9.28
N GLU A 134 -16.13 3.70 8.18
CA GLU A 134 -16.86 2.43 8.11
C GLU A 134 -15.91 1.32 7.66
N ARG A 135 -15.17 0.73 8.60
CA ARG A 135 -14.06 -0.20 8.30
C ARG A 135 -14.48 -1.63 8.02
N GLU A 136 -15.77 -1.96 8.09
CA GLU A 136 -16.28 -3.34 7.95
C GLU A 136 -17.38 -3.48 6.89
N GLY A 137 -17.61 -4.71 6.48
CA GLY A 137 -18.67 -5.04 5.54
C GLY A 137 -18.29 -4.87 4.06
N PRO A 138 -19.27 -5.09 3.17
CA PRO A 138 -19.02 -5.07 1.71
C PRO A 138 -18.74 -3.66 1.18
N THR A 139 -19.21 -2.63 1.86
CA THR A 139 -19.05 -1.20 1.52
C THR A 139 -18.02 -0.51 2.40
N ALA A 140 -17.13 -1.28 3.04
CA ALA A 140 -16.12 -0.72 3.95
C ALA A 140 -15.31 0.40 3.26
N VAL A 141 -15.25 1.55 3.92
CA VAL A 141 -14.55 2.74 3.46
C VAL A 141 -14.08 3.57 4.67
N SER A 142 -12.89 4.17 4.56
CA SER A 142 -12.41 5.16 5.51
C SER A 142 -11.93 6.38 4.74
N VAL A 143 -12.43 7.56 5.08
CA VAL A 143 -12.13 8.83 4.40
C VAL A 143 -11.54 9.80 5.41
N TRP A 144 -10.41 10.38 5.06
CA TRP A 144 -9.65 11.32 5.87
C TRP A 144 -9.50 12.64 5.13
N ARG A 145 -9.57 13.77 5.82
CA ARG A 145 -9.39 15.10 5.24
C ARG A 145 -8.68 16.05 6.20
N GLY A 146 -7.90 16.96 5.64
CA GLY A 146 -7.22 18.04 6.36
C GLY A 146 -6.19 18.74 5.48
N ASP A 147 -5.96 20.01 5.69
CA ASP A 147 -4.92 20.83 5.04
C ASP A 147 -4.88 20.72 3.50
N GLY A 148 -6.04 20.71 2.86
CA GLY A 148 -6.16 20.55 1.40
C GLY A 148 -5.87 19.12 0.91
N ARG A 149 -5.68 18.16 1.82
CA ARG A 149 -5.41 16.75 1.54
C ARG A 149 -6.63 15.89 1.78
N GLN A 150 -6.68 14.79 1.07
CA GLN A 150 -7.66 13.74 1.28
C GLN A 150 -7.00 12.36 1.16
N ALA A 151 -7.42 11.43 2.01
CA ALA A 151 -7.12 10.01 1.83
C ALA A 151 -8.43 9.21 1.81
N ILE A 152 -8.50 8.23 0.93
CA ILE A 152 -9.62 7.28 0.83
C ILE A 152 -9.03 5.88 0.89
N ILE A 153 -9.54 5.07 1.78
CA ILE A 153 -9.22 3.66 1.91
C ILE A 153 -10.51 2.89 1.63
N ALA A 154 -10.51 2.10 0.58
CA ALA A 154 -11.70 1.39 0.12
C ALA A 154 -11.34 0.02 -0.47
N ARG A 155 -12.36 -0.80 -0.73
CA ARG A 155 -12.17 -1.99 -1.56
C ARG A 155 -11.83 -1.60 -2.98
N SER A 156 -10.85 -2.30 -3.57
CA SER A 156 -10.47 -2.05 -4.95
C SER A 156 -11.60 -2.42 -5.91
N PRO A 157 -12.03 -1.52 -6.81
CA PRO A 157 -12.96 -1.86 -7.86
C PRO A 157 -12.32 -2.74 -8.95
N HIS A 158 -10.99 -2.71 -9.07
CA HIS A 158 -10.24 -3.35 -10.16
C HIS A 158 -9.67 -4.72 -9.77
N HIS A 159 -9.42 -4.96 -8.49
CA HIS A 159 -8.80 -6.20 -7.98
C HIS A 159 -9.66 -6.77 -6.84
N ARG A 160 -10.40 -7.83 -7.11
CA ARG A 160 -11.19 -8.52 -6.09
C ARG A 160 -10.62 -9.94 -5.85
N PRO A 161 -10.27 -10.29 -4.60
CA PRO A 161 -10.31 -9.46 -3.40
C PRO A 161 -9.13 -8.50 -3.36
N GLY A 162 -9.36 -7.23 -2.98
CA GLY A 162 -8.30 -6.24 -2.83
C GLY A 162 -8.81 -4.94 -2.23
N SER A 163 -7.89 -4.12 -1.75
CA SER A 163 -8.19 -2.80 -1.19
C SER A 163 -7.17 -1.78 -1.68
N GLU A 164 -7.56 -0.53 -1.69
CA GLU A 164 -6.75 0.60 -2.15
C GLU A 164 -6.65 1.67 -1.06
N LEU A 165 -5.46 2.28 -0.95
CA LEU A 165 -5.23 3.53 -0.26
C LEU A 165 -4.94 4.59 -1.33
N ILE A 166 -5.82 5.58 -1.45
CA ILE A 166 -5.67 6.70 -2.38
C ILE A 166 -5.46 7.97 -1.56
N MET A 167 -4.36 8.65 -1.78
CA MET A 167 -4.03 9.94 -1.16
C MET A 167 -3.94 11.01 -2.24
N SER A 168 -4.51 12.17 -1.98
CA SER A 168 -4.47 13.31 -2.89
C SER A 168 -4.26 14.62 -2.13
N VAL A 169 -3.59 15.57 -2.78
CA VAL A 169 -3.46 16.95 -2.32
C VAL A 169 -3.81 17.88 -3.45
N ALA A 170 -4.74 18.82 -3.19
CA ALA A 170 -5.05 19.91 -4.11
C ALA A 170 -3.94 20.97 -4.03
N THR A 171 -3.56 21.51 -5.19
CA THR A 171 -2.66 22.67 -5.23
C THR A 171 -3.49 23.93 -4.95
N PRO A 172 -3.11 24.77 -3.99
CA PRO A 172 -3.71 26.09 -3.85
C PRO A 172 -3.54 26.88 -5.15
N ARG A 173 -4.60 27.54 -5.60
CA ARG A 173 -4.55 28.47 -6.74
C ARG A 173 -3.98 29.81 -6.32
#